data_10f69fdf527249a6d77aaf02fc4ce1fe
#
_entry.id   10f69fdf527249a6d77aaf02fc4ce1fe
#
_cell.length_a   1.000
_cell.length_b   1.000
_cell.length_c   1.000
_cell.angle_alpha   90.00
_cell.angle_beta   90.00
_cell.angle_gamma   90.00
#
_symmetry.space_group_name_H-M   'P 1'
#
loop_
_entity.id
_entity.type
_entity.pdbx_description
1 polymer ?
#
loop_
_entity_poly.entity_id
_entity_poly.type
_entity_poly.pdbx_seq_one_letter_code
_entity_poly.pdbx_strand_id
1 'polypeptide(L)'
;MRTRNAVWSVVALAVMLTLPTATSAQVQSMQDMQVADIETMKDKWTGLAGAFAESDYDWRPMESVRSVREVLGLAIAEANLFPGLWGTRPGPGATAGFGPELARAAALSQADMIAGLEASFDYLAGVVRDMDDATRMSDSSYFGTPMVTSANIGIAMADMHEHLGQLIAYARANKVVPPWSS
;
A
#
# COMPACT_ATOMS: atom_id res chain seq x y z
N MET A 1 -27.29 -5.32 -88.33
CA MET A 1 -26.15 -5.68 -87.48
C MET A 1 -26.18 -4.80 -86.17
N ARG A 2 -26.58 -5.39 -85.08
CA ARG A 2 -26.63 -4.69 -83.75
C ARG A 2 -25.52 -5.21 -82.87
N THR A 3 -24.55 -4.35 -82.60
CA THR A 3 -23.46 -4.63 -81.63
C THR A 3 -23.95 -4.35 -80.23
N ARG A 4 -23.97 -5.35 -79.34
CA ARG A 4 -24.30 -5.22 -77.91
C ARG A 4 -22.99 -4.98 -77.14
N ASN A 5 -22.89 -3.79 -76.61
CA ASN A 5 -21.81 -3.45 -75.67
C ASN A 5 -22.14 -4.00 -74.25
N ALA A 6 -21.34 -4.93 -73.80
CA ALA A 6 -21.40 -5.44 -72.42
C ALA A 6 -20.59 -4.53 -71.54
N VAL A 7 -21.27 -3.87 -70.58
CA VAL A 7 -20.65 -3.05 -69.51
C VAL A 7 -20.37 -3.98 -68.32
N TRP A 8 -19.10 -4.19 -68.02
CA TRP A 8 -18.66 -4.91 -66.84
C TRP A 8 -18.58 -3.93 -65.69
N SER A 9 -19.51 -4.03 -64.72
CA SER A 9 -19.45 -3.30 -63.44
C SER A 9 -18.51 -4.03 -62.48
N VAL A 10 -17.36 -3.47 -62.22
CA VAL A 10 -16.45 -3.93 -61.16
C VAL A 10 -16.92 -3.36 -59.85
N VAL A 11 -17.48 -4.20 -58.98
CA VAL A 11 -17.80 -3.87 -57.59
C VAL A 11 -16.54 -4.10 -56.75
N ALA A 12 -15.87 -3.02 -56.38
CA ALA A 12 -14.75 -3.06 -55.42
C ALA A 12 -15.29 -3.17 -53.99
N LEU A 13 -15.19 -4.36 -53.41
CA LEU A 13 -15.51 -4.59 -51.98
C LEU A 13 -14.35 -4.13 -51.12
N ALA A 14 -14.45 -2.95 -50.50
CA ALA A 14 -13.49 -2.46 -49.52
C ALA A 14 -13.71 -3.19 -48.20
N VAL A 15 -12.88 -4.20 -47.90
CA VAL A 15 -12.81 -4.82 -46.57
C VAL A 15 -12.01 -3.91 -45.64
N MET A 16 -12.69 -3.16 -44.80
CA MET A 16 -12.03 -2.46 -43.69
C MET A 16 -11.56 -3.49 -42.65
N LEU A 17 -10.26 -3.81 -42.67
CA LEU A 17 -9.63 -4.51 -41.56
C LEU A 17 -9.55 -3.54 -40.36
N THR A 18 -10.47 -3.68 -39.42
CA THR A 18 -10.30 -3.10 -38.09
C THR A 18 -9.23 -3.90 -37.36
N LEU A 19 -7.99 -3.43 -37.40
CA LEU A 19 -6.92 -3.95 -36.53
C LEU A 19 -7.31 -3.61 -35.08
N PRO A 20 -7.32 -4.58 -34.16
CA PRO A 20 -7.47 -4.27 -32.74
C PRO A 20 -6.28 -3.36 -32.36
N THR A 21 -6.58 -2.14 -31.93
CA THR A 21 -5.58 -1.29 -31.28
C THR A 21 -5.14 -2.02 -30.04
N ALA A 22 -3.95 -2.62 -30.09
CA ALA A 22 -3.30 -3.14 -28.89
C ALA A 22 -3.16 -1.97 -27.91
N THR A 23 -3.96 -1.96 -26.86
CA THR A 23 -3.76 -1.05 -25.73
C THR A 23 -2.41 -1.40 -25.17
N SER A 24 -1.38 -0.59 -25.43
CA SER A 24 -0.08 -0.76 -24.81
C SER A 24 -0.33 -0.66 -23.31
N ALA A 25 -0.02 -1.72 -22.57
CA ALA A 25 -0.04 -1.68 -21.13
C ALA A 25 0.88 -0.51 -20.71
N GLN A 26 0.32 0.49 -20.06
CA GLN A 26 1.08 1.64 -19.60
C GLN A 26 2.07 1.13 -18.55
N VAL A 27 3.37 1.38 -18.75
CA VAL A 27 4.40 1.04 -17.78
C VAL A 27 4.16 1.92 -16.56
N GLN A 28 3.83 1.29 -15.43
CA GLN A 28 3.65 2.00 -14.16
C GLN A 28 5.00 2.56 -13.67
N SER A 29 4.97 3.77 -13.13
CA SER A 29 6.15 4.32 -12.47
C SER A 29 6.42 3.57 -11.14
N MET A 30 7.66 3.65 -10.64
CA MET A 30 7.98 3.13 -9.31
C MET A 30 7.10 3.77 -8.23
N GLN A 31 6.77 5.04 -8.38
CA GLN A 31 5.89 5.77 -7.46
C GLN A 31 4.46 5.21 -7.47
N ASP A 32 3.89 4.98 -8.66
CA ASP A 32 2.56 4.37 -8.78
C ASP A 32 2.52 2.98 -8.15
N MET A 33 3.58 2.18 -8.34
CA MET A 33 3.70 0.85 -7.73
C MET A 33 3.80 0.94 -6.20
N GLN A 34 4.55 1.89 -5.66
CA GLN A 34 4.66 2.11 -4.22
C GLN A 34 3.31 2.53 -3.61
N VAL A 35 2.59 3.44 -4.26
CA VAL A 35 1.24 3.86 -3.81
C VAL A 35 0.27 2.67 -3.83
N ALA A 36 0.23 1.90 -4.91
CA ALA A 36 -0.63 0.72 -5.01
C ALA A 36 -0.31 -0.35 -3.95
N ASP A 37 0.96 -0.53 -3.61
CA ASP A 37 1.38 -1.45 -2.55
C ASP A 37 0.98 -0.96 -1.16
N ILE A 38 1.11 0.34 -0.86
CA ILE A 38 0.62 0.96 0.37
C ILE A 38 -0.90 0.76 0.52
N GLU A 39 -1.66 0.98 -0.54
CA GLU A 39 -3.11 0.75 -0.55
C GLU A 39 -3.45 -0.74 -0.32
N THR A 40 -2.70 -1.65 -0.94
CA THR A 40 -2.83 -3.09 -0.70
C THR A 40 -2.49 -3.48 0.74
N MET A 41 -1.44 -2.88 1.32
CA MET A 41 -1.11 -3.07 2.73
C MET A 41 -2.21 -2.57 3.64
N LYS A 42 -2.77 -1.37 3.38
CA LYS A 42 -3.91 -0.83 4.14
C LYS A 42 -5.04 -1.84 4.26
N ASP A 43 -5.48 -2.39 3.12
CA ASP A 43 -6.57 -3.38 3.08
C ASP A 43 -6.26 -4.64 3.91
N LYS A 44 -5.00 -5.09 3.87
CA LYS A 44 -4.57 -6.25 4.65
C LYS A 44 -4.50 -5.97 6.15
N TRP A 45 -3.94 -4.83 6.54
CA TRP A 45 -3.83 -4.43 7.94
C TRP A 45 -5.21 -4.22 8.58
N THR A 46 -6.10 -3.47 7.92
CA THR A 46 -7.47 -3.22 8.40
C THR A 46 -8.29 -4.51 8.42
N GLY A 47 -8.15 -5.34 7.38
CA GLY A 47 -8.80 -6.63 7.32
C GLY A 47 -8.39 -7.58 8.45
N LEU A 48 -7.09 -7.65 8.78
CA LEU A 48 -6.61 -8.44 9.92
C LEU A 48 -7.07 -7.85 11.26
N ALA A 49 -7.02 -6.52 11.43
CA ALA A 49 -7.52 -5.88 12.63
C ALA A 49 -8.99 -6.21 12.89
N GLY A 50 -9.82 -6.23 11.84
CA GLY A 50 -11.23 -6.63 11.95
C GLY A 50 -11.46 -8.14 12.13
N ALA A 51 -10.53 -8.98 11.68
CA ALA A 51 -10.67 -10.44 11.74
C ALA A 51 -10.33 -11.03 13.12
N PHE A 52 -9.43 -10.42 13.88
CA PHE A 52 -9.20 -10.78 15.27
C PHE A 52 -10.40 -10.37 16.15
N ALA A 53 -10.75 -11.19 17.12
CA ALA A 53 -11.63 -10.71 18.20
C ALA A 53 -10.86 -9.70 19.07
N GLU A 54 -11.52 -8.67 19.58
CA GLU A 54 -10.86 -7.66 20.43
C GLU A 54 -10.20 -8.27 21.67
N SER A 55 -10.77 -9.34 22.20
CA SER A 55 -10.19 -10.14 23.30
C SER A 55 -8.84 -10.74 22.99
N ASP A 56 -8.52 -10.95 21.69
CA ASP A 56 -7.28 -11.56 21.25
C ASP A 56 -6.18 -10.53 20.96
N TYR A 57 -6.48 -9.25 21.08
CA TYR A 57 -5.52 -8.18 20.81
C TYR A 57 -4.30 -8.20 21.75
N ASP A 58 -4.46 -8.69 22.97
CA ASP A 58 -3.34 -8.80 23.92
C ASP A 58 -2.57 -10.14 23.80
N TRP A 59 -3.01 -11.02 22.90
CA TRP A 59 -2.30 -12.27 22.64
C TRP A 59 -0.92 -12.01 22.00
N ARG A 60 0.06 -12.77 22.46
CA ARG A 60 1.43 -12.82 21.92
C ARG A 60 1.97 -14.23 21.97
N PRO A 61 2.84 -14.65 21.05
CA PRO A 61 3.37 -16.02 21.03
C PRO A 61 4.32 -16.30 22.19
N MET A 62 4.96 -15.28 22.75
CA MET A 62 5.84 -15.36 23.92
C MET A 62 5.99 -13.99 24.57
N GLU A 63 6.36 -13.96 25.86
CA GLU A 63 6.37 -12.74 26.68
C GLU A 63 7.25 -11.60 26.12
N SER A 64 8.35 -11.92 25.46
CA SER A 64 9.32 -10.93 24.98
C SER A 64 9.00 -10.33 23.60
N VAL A 65 7.88 -10.71 22.97
CA VAL A 65 7.50 -10.20 21.65
C VAL A 65 6.22 -9.38 21.71
N ARG A 66 6.00 -8.54 20.69
CA ARG A 66 4.80 -7.70 20.59
C ARG A 66 3.52 -8.53 20.55
N SER A 67 2.47 -8.03 21.19
CA SER A 67 1.13 -8.58 21.06
C SER A 67 0.51 -8.17 19.71
N VAL A 68 -0.65 -8.75 19.37
CA VAL A 68 -1.45 -8.33 18.21
C VAL A 68 -1.68 -6.83 18.21
N ARG A 69 -2.13 -6.26 19.33
CA ARG A 69 -2.36 -4.82 19.55
C ARG A 69 -1.11 -3.99 19.27
N GLU A 70 0.03 -4.44 19.79
CA GLU A 70 1.29 -3.73 19.66
C GLU A 70 1.84 -3.79 18.22
N VAL A 71 1.58 -4.86 17.47
CA VAL A 71 1.94 -4.96 16.05
C VAL A 71 1.04 -4.08 15.18
N LEU A 72 -0.26 -4.04 15.47
CA LEU A 72 -1.20 -3.12 14.79
C LEU A 72 -0.85 -1.64 15.08
N GLY A 73 -0.55 -1.32 16.33
CA GLY A 73 -0.14 0.02 16.74
C GLY A 73 1.19 0.45 16.11
N LEU A 74 2.11 -0.51 15.90
CA LEU A 74 3.36 -0.27 15.19
C LEU A 74 3.12 0.15 13.74
N ALA A 75 2.23 -0.51 13.02
CA ALA A 75 1.90 -0.15 11.65
C ALA A 75 1.33 1.28 11.55
N ILE A 76 0.47 1.70 12.49
CA ILE A 76 -0.01 3.09 12.58
C ILE A 76 1.15 4.07 12.83
N ALA A 77 2.04 3.73 13.78
CA ALA A 77 3.16 4.60 14.12
C ALA A 77 4.14 4.77 12.93
N GLU A 78 4.42 3.70 12.21
CA GLU A 78 5.26 3.71 11.02
C GLU A 78 4.64 4.54 9.90
N ALA A 79 3.38 4.28 9.56
CA ALA A 79 2.67 5.02 8.51
C ALA A 79 2.57 6.53 8.82
N ASN A 80 2.43 6.90 10.08
CA ASN A 80 2.37 8.29 10.50
C ASN A 80 3.75 8.98 10.54
N LEU A 81 4.82 8.27 10.90
CA LEU A 81 6.11 8.88 11.23
C LEU A 81 7.18 8.72 10.16
N PHE A 82 7.15 7.65 9.34
CA PHE A 82 8.12 7.46 8.26
C PHE A 82 8.18 8.63 7.27
N PRO A 83 7.05 9.30 6.91
CA PRO A 83 7.10 10.52 6.11
C PRO A 83 8.00 11.62 6.68
N GLY A 84 8.21 11.65 7.99
CA GLY A 84 9.17 12.56 8.63
C GLY A 84 10.61 12.32 8.20
N LEU A 85 10.98 11.09 7.85
CA LEU A 85 12.31 10.75 7.32
C LEU A 85 12.55 11.33 5.91
N TRP A 86 11.48 11.72 5.24
CA TRP A 86 11.46 12.26 3.87
C TRP A 86 11.17 13.76 3.82
N GLY A 87 11.28 14.44 4.98
CA GLY A 87 11.06 15.88 5.10
C GLY A 87 9.60 16.31 5.18
N THR A 88 8.67 15.36 5.32
CA THR A 88 7.23 15.64 5.49
C THR A 88 6.86 15.66 6.97
N ARG A 89 5.80 16.37 7.34
CA ARG A 89 5.30 16.37 8.73
C ARG A 89 4.74 14.99 9.09
N PRO A 90 4.69 14.62 10.38
CA PRO A 90 3.96 13.42 10.82
C PRO A 90 2.48 13.46 10.43
N GLY A 91 1.85 12.28 10.35
CA GLY A 91 0.44 12.13 10.03
C GLY A 91 -0.49 12.87 10.99
N PRO A 92 -1.73 13.20 10.55
CA PRO A 92 -2.69 13.93 11.35
C PRO A 92 -3.01 13.22 12.68
N GLY A 93 -2.86 13.92 13.79
CA GLY A 93 -3.13 13.36 15.13
C GLY A 93 -2.02 12.46 15.69
N ALA A 94 -0.90 12.28 14.98
CA ALA A 94 0.25 11.55 15.49
C ALA A 94 0.91 12.27 16.67
N THR A 95 1.32 11.51 17.65
CA THR A 95 2.13 12.01 18.76
C THR A 95 3.59 12.16 18.31
N ALA A 96 4.26 13.21 18.77
CA ALA A 96 5.67 13.43 18.43
C ALA A 96 6.57 12.33 19.01
N GLY A 97 7.36 11.70 18.15
CA GLY A 97 8.31 10.65 18.50
C GLY A 97 7.72 9.24 18.43
N PHE A 98 8.59 8.29 18.03
CA PHE A 98 8.17 6.92 17.72
C PHE A 98 7.60 6.17 18.95
N GLY A 99 8.27 6.21 20.09
CA GLY A 99 7.81 5.54 21.31
C GLY A 99 6.45 6.05 21.82
N PRO A 100 6.25 7.36 21.96
CA PRO A 100 4.95 7.92 22.34
C PRO A 100 3.84 7.60 21.34
N GLU A 101 4.10 7.65 20.03
CA GLU A 101 3.09 7.30 19.01
C GLU A 101 2.73 5.82 19.05
N LEU A 102 3.71 4.94 19.20
CA LEU A 102 3.48 3.50 19.37
C LEU A 102 2.61 3.22 20.60
N ALA A 103 2.90 3.86 21.74
CA ALA A 103 2.11 3.70 22.95
C ALA A 103 0.68 4.22 22.79
N ARG A 104 0.49 5.37 22.12
CA ARG A 104 -0.82 5.93 21.80
C ARG A 104 -1.61 4.97 20.91
N ALA A 105 -0.99 4.50 19.83
CA ALA A 105 -1.66 3.63 18.86
C ALA A 105 -2.02 2.27 19.48
N ALA A 106 -1.14 1.68 20.27
CA ALA A 106 -1.39 0.41 20.94
C ALA A 106 -2.51 0.50 22.02
N ALA A 107 -2.88 1.69 22.47
CA ALA A 107 -3.96 1.89 23.44
C ALA A 107 -5.35 2.06 22.81
N LEU A 108 -5.47 2.04 21.48
CA LEU A 108 -6.74 2.20 20.78
C LEU A 108 -7.67 1.00 20.98
N SER A 109 -8.99 1.26 20.99
CA SER A 109 -10.00 0.21 20.84
C SER A 109 -9.89 -0.44 19.46
N GLN A 110 -10.51 -1.61 19.25
CA GLN A 110 -10.52 -2.23 17.93
C GLN A 110 -11.06 -1.30 16.83
N ALA A 111 -12.17 -0.62 17.08
CA ALA A 111 -12.77 0.29 16.12
C ALA A 111 -11.83 1.48 15.79
N ASP A 112 -11.23 2.08 16.83
CA ASP A 112 -10.29 3.19 16.64
C ASP A 112 -8.97 2.72 16.02
N MET A 113 -8.55 1.48 16.26
CA MET A 113 -7.38 0.87 15.63
C MET A 113 -7.59 0.73 14.11
N ILE A 114 -8.75 0.22 13.68
CA ILE A 114 -9.10 0.11 12.26
C ILE A 114 -9.14 1.50 11.62
N ALA A 115 -9.84 2.45 12.21
CA ALA A 115 -9.89 3.83 11.71
C ALA A 115 -8.50 4.49 11.68
N GLY A 116 -7.66 4.21 12.68
CA GLY A 116 -6.29 4.69 12.75
C GLY A 116 -5.40 4.12 11.64
N LEU A 117 -5.53 2.83 11.33
CA LEU A 117 -4.85 2.19 10.22
C LEU A 117 -5.28 2.82 8.89
N GLU A 118 -6.58 2.95 8.63
CA GLU A 118 -7.10 3.59 7.43
C GLU A 118 -6.52 4.99 7.25
N ALA A 119 -6.64 5.84 8.26
CA ALA A 119 -6.19 7.23 8.18
C ALA A 119 -4.67 7.36 8.01
N SER A 120 -3.88 6.54 8.70
CA SER A 120 -2.42 6.61 8.64
C SER A 120 -1.88 6.11 7.29
N PHE A 121 -2.45 5.04 6.74
CA PHE A 121 -2.06 4.54 5.42
C PHE A 121 -2.54 5.44 4.28
N ASP A 122 -3.73 6.05 4.38
CA ASP A 122 -4.19 7.06 3.41
C ASP A 122 -3.27 8.27 3.39
N TYR A 123 -2.83 8.70 4.57
CA TYR A 123 -1.83 9.76 4.71
C TYR A 123 -0.50 9.36 4.04
N LEU A 124 0.03 8.16 4.35
CA LEU A 124 1.28 7.64 3.78
C LEU A 124 1.20 7.56 2.25
N ALA A 125 0.11 6.99 1.71
CA ALA A 125 -0.13 6.90 0.27
C ALA A 125 -0.18 8.29 -0.38
N GLY A 126 -0.85 9.26 0.26
CA GLY A 126 -0.91 10.65 -0.19
C GLY A 126 0.47 11.29 -0.27
N VAL A 127 1.28 11.16 0.78
CA VAL A 127 2.66 11.68 0.80
C VAL A 127 3.50 11.10 -0.33
N VAL A 128 3.46 9.79 -0.55
CA VAL A 128 4.24 9.15 -1.62
C VAL A 128 3.71 9.58 -3.00
N ARG A 129 2.40 9.70 -3.18
CA ARG A 129 1.76 10.10 -4.45
C ARG A 129 2.11 11.53 -4.85
N ASP A 130 2.11 12.44 -3.89
CA ASP A 130 2.27 13.89 -4.14
C ASP A 130 3.75 14.33 -4.15
N MET A 131 4.68 13.41 -3.88
CA MET A 131 6.11 13.69 -3.83
C MET A 131 6.66 13.92 -5.24
N ASP A 132 7.30 15.05 -5.47
CA ASP A 132 7.96 15.34 -6.74
C ASP A 132 9.30 14.59 -6.92
N ASP A 133 9.79 14.57 -8.17
CA ASP A 133 11.03 13.86 -8.51
C ASP A 133 12.25 14.45 -7.78
N ALA A 134 12.29 15.75 -7.53
CA ALA A 134 13.40 16.40 -6.83
C ALA A 134 13.48 15.90 -5.38
N THR A 135 12.36 15.83 -4.70
CA THR A 135 12.25 15.28 -3.34
C THR A 135 12.58 13.79 -3.33
N ARG A 136 12.08 13.01 -4.30
CA ARG A 136 12.37 11.58 -4.40
C ARG A 136 13.86 11.26 -4.57
N MET A 137 14.62 12.18 -5.18
CA MET A 137 16.07 12.07 -5.41
C MET A 137 16.90 12.80 -4.36
N SER A 138 16.27 13.47 -3.38
CA SER A 138 17.00 14.14 -2.32
C SER A 138 17.59 13.16 -1.30
N ASP A 139 18.60 13.63 -0.57
CA ASP A 139 19.22 12.88 0.51
C ASP A 139 18.23 12.69 1.69
N SER A 140 18.23 11.49 2.19
CA SER A 140 17.49 11.11 3.41
C SER A 140 18.28 10.08 4.21
N SER A 141 17.73 9.64 5.32
CA SER A 141 18.39 8.62 6.16
C SER A 141 17.35 7.71 6.81
N TYR A 142 17.55 6.40 6.69
CA TYR A 142 16.77 5.40 7.41
C TYR A 142 17.56 4.94 8.64
N PHE A 143 17.14 5.37 9.82
CA PHE A 143 17.81 5.09 11.11
C PHE A 143 19.34 5.28 11.08
N GLY A 144 19.81 6.39 10.49
CA GLY A 144 21.22 6.71 10.41
C GLY A 144 21.95 6.19 9.18
N THR A 145 21.33 5.37 8.34
CA THR A 145 21.87 4.90 7.07
C THR A 145 21.53 5.89 5.95
N PRO A 146 22.50 6.61 5.35
CA PRO A 146 22.22 7.60 4.31
C PRO A 146 21.77 6.92 3.01
N MET A 147 20.76 7.51 2.34
CA MET A 147 20.26 7.07 1.06
C MET A 147 19.40 8.14 0.39
N VAL A 148 19.05 7.96 -0.89
CA VAL A 148 18.05 8.81 -1.53
C VAL A 148 16.66 8.48 -1.01
N THR A 149 15.77 9.47 -1.00
CA THR A 149 14.39 9.33 -0.46
C THR A 149 13.62 8.17 -1.10
N SER A 150 13.72 7.97 -2.42
CA SER A 150 13.04 6.86 -3.09
C SER A 150 13.48 5.47 -2.61
N ALA A 151 14.76 5.30 -2.28
CA ALA A 151 15.28 4.07 -1.67
C ALA A 151 14.80 3.92 -0.21
N ASN A 152 14.76 5.02 0.54
CA ASN A 152 14.26 5.06 1.91
C ASN A 152 12.79 4.62 1.97
N ILE A 153 11.93 5.14 1.07
CA ILE A 153 10.54 4.70 0.94
C ILE A 153 10.47 3.18 0.74
N GLY A 154 11.29 2.63 -0.17
CA GLY A 154 11.31 1.19 -0.44
C GLY A 154 11.70 0.35 0.78
N ILE A 155 12.68 0.79 1.57
CA ILE A 155 13.10 0.11 2.81
C ILE A 155 12.01 0.23 3.89
N ALA A 156 11.42 1.41 4.06
CA ALA A 156 10.31 1.60 5.00
C ALA A 156 9.12 0.69 4.68
N MET A 157 8.75 0.55 3.41
CA MET A 157 7.70 -0.38 2.98
C MET A 157 8.09 -1.84 3.25
N ALA A 158 9.35 -2.23 3.01
CA ALA A 158 9.82 -3.58 3.31
C ALA A 158 9.71 -3.91 4.80
N ASP A 159 10.06 -2.97 5.68
CA ASP A 159 9.90 -3.10 7.14
C ASP A 159 8.42 -3.30 7.54
N MET A 160 7.52 -2.48 6.97
CA MET A 160 6.07 -2.63 7.19
C MET A 160 5.53 -3.99 6.70
N HIS A 161 6.08 -4.54 5.60
CA HIS A 161 5.75 -5.89 5.12
C HIS A 161 6.24 -6.99 6.05
N GLU A 162 7.41 -6.83 6.70
CA GLU A 162 7.89 -7.78 7.71
C GLU A 162 6.92 -7.86 8.90
N HIS A 163 6.44 -6.70 9.38
CA HIS A 163 5.44 -6.64 10.45
C HIS A 163 4.06 -7.15 10.02
N LEU A 164 3.65 -6.94 8.77
CA LEU A 164 2.45 -7.57 8.23
C LEU A 164 2.59 -9.10 8.20
N GLY A 165 3.74 -9.61 7.79
CA GLY A 165 4.05 -11.04 7.84
C GLY A 165 3.98 -11.60 9.25
N GLN A 166 4.48 -10.86 10.24
CA GLN A 166 4.35 -11.21 11.67
C GLN A 166 2.88 -11.31 12.08
N LEU A 167 2.04 -10.31 11.74
CA LEU A 167 0.62 -10.33 12.09
C LEU A 167 -0.14 -11.46 11.40
N ILE A 168 0.19 -11.78 10.14
CA ILE A 168 -0.37 -12.93 9.41
C ILE A 168 -0.02 -14.25 10.14
N ALA A 169 1.22 -14.39 10.62
CA ALA A 169 1.62 -15.56 11.40
C ALA A 169 0.83 -15.65 12.71
N TYR A 170 0.59 -14.54 13.39
CA TYR A 170 -0.23 -14.47 14.60
C TYR A 170 -1.69 -14.86 14.33
N ALA A 171 -2.28 -14.37 13.24
CA ALA A 171 -3.62 -14.74 12.82
C ALA A 171 -3.75 -16.25 12.65
N ARG A 172 -2.84 -16.88 11.91
CA ARG A 172 -2.81 -18.33 11.69
C ARG A 172 -2.63 -19.12 12.98
N ALA A 173 -1.76 -18.66 13.89
CA ALA A 173 -1.56 -19.29 15.22
C ALA A 173 -2.83 -19.25 16.07
N ASN A 174 -3.64 -18.20 15.94
CA ASN A 174 -4.93 -18.04 16.62
C ASN A 174 -6.13 -18.60 15.82
N LYS A 175 -5.89 -19.31 14.71
CA LYS A 175 -6.94 -19.84 13.81
C LYS A 175 -7.83 -18.76 13.19
N VAL A 176 -7.34 -17.53 13.13
CA VAL A 176 -7.96 -16.42 12.41
C VAL A 176 -7.56 -16.55 10.95
N VAL A 177 -8.56 -16.64 10.06
CA VAL A 177 -8.32 -16.74 8.61
C VAL A 177 -8.19 -15.31 8.06
N PRO A 178 -7.04 -14.95 7.42
CA PRO A 178 -6.93 -13.66 6.78
C PRO A 178 -8.02 -13.46 5.72
N PRO A 179 -8.69 -12.29 5.65
CA PRO A 179 -9.87 -12.09 4.77
C PRO A 179 -9.63 -12.36 3.28
N TRP A 180 -8.40 -12.25 2.82
CA TRP A 180 -8.00 -12.52 1.42
C TRP A 180 -7.61 -13.97 1.15
N SER A 181 -7.71 -14.87 2.13
CA SER A 181 -7.31 -16.29 2.03
C SER A 181 -8.50 -17.24 1.83
N SER A 182 -9.72 -16.70 1.66
CA SER A 182 -10.96 -17.44 1.44
C SER A 182 -11.20 -17.73 -0.05
#